data_2b4f7d7bee6691d58d5b186f24a34180
#
_entry.id   2b4f7d7bee6691d58d5b186f24a34180
#
_cell.length_a   1.000
_cell.length_b   1.000
_cell.length_c   1.000
_cell.angle_alpha   90.00
_cell.angle_beta   90.00
_cell.angle_gamma   90.00
#
_symmetry.space_group_name_H-M   'P 1'
#
loop_
_entity.id
_entity.type
_entity.pdbx_description
1 polymer ?
#
loop_
_entity_poly.entity_id
_entity_poly.type
_entity_poly.pdbx_seq_one_letter_code
_entity_poly.pdbx_strand_id
1 'polypeptide(L)'
;FGVSVKEKLRQLKVNVDTLTMTATPIPRTLQFSLLGARDLSVISTPPPNRYPIQTELHTFNEEVITDAINFEMSRNGQVFLVNNRISNLPELKAMIQRRIPDCRIVIGHGQMEPAQLEQVILDFVNYDYDVLIATTIIESGIDIPNANTIIINQAHNFGLSDLHQM
;
A
#
# COMPACT_ATOMS: atom_id res chain seq x y z
N PHE A 1 9.76 -4.70 11.92
CA PHE A 1 10.85 -5.04 12.86
C PHE A 1 11.75 -6.10 12.23
N GLY A 2 13.08 -5.82 12.18
CA GLY A 2 14.07 -6.76 11.65
C GLY A 2 14.21 -8.01 12.53
N VAL A 3 14.80 -9.08 11.95
CA VAL A 3 14.97 -10.39 12.61
C VAL A 3 15.68 -10.27 13.96
N SER A 4 16.72 -9.41 14.05
CA SER A 4 17.48 -9.19 15.28
C SER A 4 16.68 -8.60 16.44
N VAL A 5 15.72 -7.72 16.14
CA VAL A 5 14.81 -7.14 17.15
C VAL A 5 13.81 -8.17 17.63
N LYS A 6 13.28 -8.99 16.72
CA LYS A 6 12.39 -10.10 17.04
C LYS A 6 13.07 -11.14 17.92
N GLU A 7 14.35 -11.42 17.66
CA GLU A 7 15.17 -12.35 18.45
C GLU A 7 15.44 -11.82 19.87
N LYS A 8 15.78 -10.54 20.01
CA LYS A 8 15.94 -9.87 21.33
C LYS A 8 14.64 -9.87 22.14
N LEU A 9 13.52 -9.56 21.49
CA LEU A 9 12.21 -9.65 22.13
C LEU A 9 11.88 -11.07 22.60
N ARG A 10 12.35 -12.08 21.88
CA ARG A 10 12.20 -13.50 22.25
C ARG A 10 13.00 -13.85 23.51
N GLN A 11 14.21 -13.33 23.66
CA GLN A 11 15.07 -13.57 24.81
C GLN A 11 14.54 -12.96 26.13
N LEU A 12 13.76 -11.86 26.02
CA LEU A 12 13.12 -11.22 27.16
C LEU A 12 11.88 -11.96 27.70
N LYS A 13 11.50 -13.08 27.07
CA LYS A 13 10.18 -13.72 27.24
C LYS A 13 10.22 -15.04 28.01
N VAL A 14 10.98 -15.15 29.06
CA VAL A 14 11.05 -16.41 29.83
C VAL A 14 9.71 -16.77 30.49
N ASN A 15 8.79 -15.81 30.70
CA ASN A 15 7.49 -16.05 31.35
C ASN A 15 6.34 -15.20 30.76
N VAL A 16 6.34 -14.90 29.46
CA VAL A 16 5.27 -14.08 28.84
C VAL A 16 4.70 -14.80 27.62
N ASP A 17 3.39 -14.97 27.60
CA ASP A 17 2.68 -15.48 26.42
C ASP A 17 2.81 -14.51 25.26
N THR A 18 3.02 -15.04 24.05
CA THR A 18 3.27 -14.24 22.87
C THR A 18 2.35 -14.64 21.72
N LEU A 19 1.51 -13.71 21.29
CA LEU A 19 0.73 -13.80 20.08
C LEU A 19 1.43 -13.03 18.96
N THR A 20 1.65 -13.68 17.82
CA THR A 20 2.16 -13.06 16.60
C THR A 20 1.05 -13.08 15.55
N MET A 21 0.71 -11.92 15.00
CA MET A 21 -0.31 -11.79 13.97
C MET A 21 0.32 -11.24 12.68
N THR A 22 -0.20 -11.69 11.53
CA THR A 22 0.17 -11.17 10.21
C THR A 22 -1.05 -11.16 9.31
N ALA A 23 -1.16 -10.12 8.49
CA ALA A 23 -2.20 -10.02 7.45
C ALA A 23 -1.73 -10.57 6.09
N THR A 24 -0.43 -10.79 5.91
CA THR A 24 0.13 -11.33 4.68
C THR A 24 -0.09 -12.84 4.58
N PRO A 25 -0.51 -13.36 3.40
CA PRO A 25 -0.61 -14.79 3.19
C PRO A 25 0.78 -15.43 3.28
N ILE A 26 0.92 -16.40 4.20
CA ILE A 26 2.16 -17.16 4.35
C ILE A 26 2.13 -18.29 3.33
N PRO A 27 3.15 -18.43 2.44
CA PRO A 27 3.23 -19.57 1.52
C PRO A 27 3.13 -20.89 2.26
N ARG A 28 2.44 -21.88 1.69
CA ARG A 28 2.21 -23.19 2.30
C ARG A 28 3.49 -23.84 2.82
N THR A 29 4.60 -23.71 2.12
CA THR A 29 5.91 -24.22 2.53
C THR A 29 6.41 -23.62 3.85
N LEU A 30 6.21 -22.31 4.04
CA LEU A 30 6.56 -21.63 5.29
C LEU A 30 5.59 -22.02 6.41
N GLN A 31 4.33 -22.23 6.08
CA GLN A 31 3.29 -22.69 6.99
C GLN A 31 3.63 -24.06 7.58
N PHE A 32 4.10 -25.01 6.76
CA PHE A 32 4.56 -26.33 7.23
C PHE A 32 5.80 -26.25 8.13
N SER A 33 6.72 -25.34 7.86
CA SER A 33 7.92 -25.13 8.68
C SER A 33 7.61 -24.55 10.06
N LEU A 34 6.52 -23.75 10.15
CA LEU A 34 6.07 -23.13 11.41
C LEU A 34 5.18 -24.06 12.25
N LEU A 35 4.47 -25.00 11.61
CA LEU A 35 3.56 -25.95 12.30
C LEU A 35 4.28 -26.87 13.30
N GLY A 36 5.59 -27.11 13.12
CA GLY A 36 6.37 -27.89 14.08
C GLY A 36 6.87 -27.12 15.31
N ALA A 37 6.77 -25.78 15.30
CA ALA A 37 7.37 -24.91 16.31
C ALA A 37 6.35 -24.07 17.10
N ARG A 38 5.11 -23.91 16.61
CA ARG A 38 4.06 -23.07 17.22
C ARG A 38 2.68 -23.48 16.72
N ASP A 39 1.68 -23.27 17.60
CA ASP A 39 0.28 -23.37 17.18
C ASP A 39 -0.05 -22.25 16.20
N LEU A 40 -0.72 -22.58 15.12
CA LEU A 40 -1.13 -21.66 14.08
C LEU A 40 -2.66 -21.67 13.94
N SER A 41 -3.25 -20.49 14.00
CA SER A 41 -4.67 -20.29 13.70
C SER A 41 -4.80 -19.38 12.48
N VAL A 42 -5.70 -19.74 11.56
CA VAL A 42 -5.99 -18.96 10.36
C VAL A 42 -7.42 -18.45 10.42
N ILE A 43 -7.59 -17.14 10.35
CA ILE A 43 -8.90 -16.50 10.23
C ILE A 43 -9.20 -16.36 8.74
N SER A 44 -10.07 -17.22 8.21
CA SER A 44 -10.40 -17.28 6.78
C SER A 44 -11.74 -16.63 6.41
N THR A 45 -12.57 -16.33 7.42
CA THR A 45 -13.89 -15.72 7.19
C THR A 45 -13.76 -14.20 7.09
N PRO A 46 -14.07 -13.61 5.93
CA PRO A 46 -14.04 -12.15 5.79
C PRO A 46 -15.16 -11.50 6.62
N PRO A 47 -14.99 -10.24 7.06
CA PRO A 47 -16.07 -9.48 7.69
C PRO A 47 -17.28 -9.36 6.76
N PRO A 48 -18.51 -9.35 7.30
CA PRO A 48 -19.70 -9.05 6.51
C PRO A 48 -19.59 -7.63 5.93
N ASN A 49 -20.14 -7.42 4.75
CA ASN A 49 -20.13 -6.14 4.02
C ASN A 49 -18.80 -5.75 3.37
N ARG A 50 -17.89 -6.66 3.16
CA ARG A 50 -16.68 -6.42 2.36
C ARG A 50 -16.98 -6.67 0.89
N TYR A 51 -17.02 -5.60 0.10
CA TYR A 51 -17.12 -5.71 -1.34
C TYR A 51 -15.82 -6.21 -1.94
N PRO A 52 -15.86 -7.08 -2.97
CA PRO A 52 -14.65 -7.55 -3.65
C PRO A 52 -13.97 -6.39 -4.35
N ILE A 53 -12.64 -6.38 -4.30
CA ILE A 53 -11.82 -5.45 -5.08
C ILE A 53 -11.85 -5.92 -6.55
N GLN A 54 -12.18 -5.02 -7.45
CA GLN A 54 -12.04 -5.26 -8.88
C GLN A 54 -10.60 -5.02 -9.29
N THR A 55 -9.92 -6.07 -9.73
CA THR A 55 -8.51 -6.01 -10.13
C THR A 55 -8.40 -6.16 -11.64
N GLU A 56 -7.69 -5.24 -12.27
CA GLU A 56 -7.41 -5.26 -13.71
C GLU A 56 -5.90 -5.27 -13.96
N LEU A 57 -5.48 -5.96 -15.01
CA LEU A 57 -4.08 -6.02 -15.42
C LEU A 57 -3.93 -5.40 -16.80
N HIS A 58 -3.13 -4.33 -16.88
CA HIS A 58 -2.86 -3.62 -18.12
C HIS A 58 -1.36 -3.54 -18.40
N THR A 59 -0.99 -3.41 -19.67
CA THR A 59 0.30 -2.82 -20.04
C THR A 59 0.27 -1.34 -19.71
N PHE A 60 1.45 -0.72 -19.44
CA PHE A 60 1.49 0.70 -19.14
C PHE A 60 0.75 1.51 -20.21
N ASN A 61 -0.26 2.24 -19.80
CA ASN A 61 -1.08 3.06 -20.69
C ASN A 61 -1.53 4.32 -19.96
N GLU A 62 -1.12 5.47 -20.48
CA GLU A 62 -1.46 6.78 -19.91
C GLU A 62 -2.98 7.03 -19.91
N GLU A 63 -3.73 6.53 -20.91
CA GLU A 63 -5.18 6.70 -20.99
C GLU A 63 -5.87 5.97 -19.85
N VAL A 64 -5.51 4.70 -19.60
CA VAL A 64 -6.07 3.91 -18.50
C VAL A 64 -5.84 4.59 -17.15
N ILE A 65 -4.64 5.13 -16.94
CA ILE A 65 -4.30 5.86 -15.70
C ILE A 65 -5.16 7.11 -15.57
N THR A 66 -5.26 7.92 -16.62
CA THR A 66 -6.01 9.17 -16.58
C THR A 66 -7.52 8.94 -16.49
N ASP A 67 -8.05 7.92 -17.13
CA ASP A 67 -9.46 7.54 -17.03
C ASP A 67 -9.83 7.09 -15.62
N ALA A 68 -8.98 6.29 -14.98
CA ALA A 68 -9.18 5.89 -13.59
C ALA A 68 -9.16 7.09 -12.62
N ILE A 69 -8.23 8.04 -12.84
CA ILE A 69 -8.16 9.27 -12.03
C ILE A 69 -9.41 10.13 -12.26
N ASN A 70 -9.81 10.36 -13.50
CA ASN A 70 -11.02 11.14 -13.82
C ASN A 70 -12.27 10.50 -13.24
N PHE A 71 -12.38 9.18 -13.28
CA PHE A 71 -13.47 8.45 -12.67
C PHE A 71 -13.56 8.71 -11.17
N GLU A 72 -12.44 8.62 -10.45
CA GLU A 72 -12.41 8.91 -9.02
C GLU A 72 -12.72 10.39 -8.72
N MET A 73 -12.11 11.33 -9.45
CA MET A 73 -12.40 12.76 -9.28
C MET A 73 -13.87 13.08 -9.48
N SER A 74 -14.53 12.43 -10.46
CA SER A 74 -15.96 12.67 -10.75
C SER A 74 -16.90 12.27 -9.61
N ARG A 75 -16.47 11.34 -8.75
CA ARG A 75 -17.24 10.88 -7.60
C ARG A 75 -16.66 11.31 -6.25
N ASN A 76 -15.77 12.30 -6.26
CA ASN A 76 -15.04 12.76 -5.08
C ASN A 76 -14.21 11.67 -4.39
N GLY A 77 -13.68 10.72 -5.15
CA GLY A 77 -12.72 9.74 -4.68
C GLY A 77 -11.28 10.21 -4.85
N GLN A 78 -10.36 9.47 -4.28
CA GLN A 78 -8.92 9.71 -4.36
C GLN A 78 -8.21 8.47 -4.92
N VAL A 79 -7.00 8.67 -5.45
CA VAL A 79 -6.21 7.62 -6.09
C VAL A 79 -4.84 7.51 -5.44
N PHE A 80 -4.43 6.28 -5.12
CA PHE A 80 -3.04 5.95 -4.90
C PHE A 80 -2.38 5.50 -6.19
N LEU A 81 -1.24 6.12 -6.54
CA LEU A 81 -0.38 5.63 -7.61
C LEU A 81 0.95 5.21 -7.01
N VAL A 82 1.20 3.90 -7.00
CA VAL A 82 2.41 3.31 -6.41
C VAL A 82 3.43 3.02 -7.50
N ASN A 83 4.67 3.45 -7.28
CA ASN A 83 5.80 3.19 -8.15
C ASN A 83 7.04 2.85 -7.32
N ASN A 84 7.82 1.84 -7.72
CA ASN A 84 8.95 1.36 -6.92
C ASN A 84 10.21 2.22 -7.01
N ARG A 85 10.27 3.22 -7.91
CA ARG A 85 11.43 4.09 -8.10
C ARG A 85 11.10 5.56 -7.91
N ILE A 86 11.82 6.21 -7.00
CA ILE A 86 11.64 7.64 -6.70
C ILE A 86 11.91 8.52 -7.93
N SER A 87 12.91 8.16 -8.75
CA SER A 87 13.30 8.93 -9.93
C SER A 87 12.19 9.14 -10.95
N ASN A 88 11.20 8.24 -10.99
CA ASN A 88 10.11 8.27 -11.98
C ASN A 88 8.87 9.04 -11.47
N LEU A 89 8.81 9.37 -10.18
CA LEU A 89 7.62 10.02 -9.61
C LEU A 89 7.33 11.41 -10.22
N PRO A 90 8.35 12.29 -10.44
CA PRO A 90 8.11 13.59 -11.08
C PRO A 90 7.61 13.46 -12.52
N GLU A 91 8.09 12.48 -13.28
CA GLU A 91 7.65 12.23 -14.65
C GLU A 91 6.18 11.78 -14.69
N LEU A 92 5.80 10.85 -13.82
CA LEU A 92 4.41 10.41 -13.66
C LEU A 92 3.49 11.58 -13.28
N LYS A 93 3.92 12.44 -12.35
CA LYS A 93 3.19 13.65 -11.98
C LYS A 93 3.01 14.56 -13.18
N ALA A 94 4.07 14.85 -13.93
CA ALA A 94 4.03 15.72 -15.10
C ALA A 94 3.12 15.15 -16.21
N MET A 95 3.14 13.83 -16.41
CA MET A 95 2.27 13.13 -17.36
C MET A 95 0.79 13.30 -16.99
N ILE A 96 0.43 13.10 -15.73
CA ILE A 96 -0.95 13.24 -15.25
C ILE A 96 -1.39 14.70 -15.36
N GLN A 97 -0.59 15.66 -14.89
CA GLN A 97 -0.94 17.08 -14.95
C GLN A 97 -1.11 17.62 -16.37
N ARG A 98 -0.36 17.08 -17.33
CA ARG A 98 -0.52 17.46 -18.75
C ARG A 98 -1.87 17.01 -19.32
N ARG A 99 -2.40 15.88 -18.87
CA ARG A 99 -3.68 15.33 -19.33
C ARG A 99 -4.87 15.81 -18.51
N ILE A 100 -4.67 16.04 -17.22
CA ILE A 100 -5.68 16.49 -16.26
C ILE A 100 -5.12 17.70 -15.50
N PRO A 101 -5.18 18.91 -16.08
CA PRO A 101 -4.56 20.12 -15.49
C PRO A 101 -5.09 20.47 -14.10
N ASP A 102 -6.35 20.17 -13.81
CA ASP A 102 -7.00 20.47 -12.53
C ASP A 102 -6.73 19.43 -11.43
N CYS A 103 -6.04 18.34 -11.74
CA CYS A 103 -5.71 17.28 -10.78
C CYS A 103 -4.68 17.77 -9.77
N ARG A 104 -5.02 17.70 -8.50
CA ARG A 104 -4.12 18.04 -7.38
C ARG A 104 -3.30 16.81 -7.01
N ILE A 105 -1.99 16.88 -7.22
CA ILE A 105 -1.11 15.73 -7.08
C ILE A 105 0.01 16.03 -6.09
N VAL A 106 0.17 15.14 -5.12
CA VAL A 106 1.29 15.16 -4.19
C VAL A 106 2.17 13.92 -4.37
N ILE A 107 3.45 14.06 -4.06
CA ILE A 107 4.43 12.97 -4.08
C ILE A 107 4.89 12.69 -2.65
N GLY A 108 4.92 11.40 -2.28
CA GLY A 108 5.48 10.93 -1.02
C GLY A 108 6.46 9.77 -1.23
N HIS A 109 7.61 9.80 -0.57
CA HIS A 109 8.60 8.71 -0.65
C HIS A 109 9.46 8.59 0.61
N GLY A 110 10.02 7.42 0.86
CA GLY A 110 10.76 7.10 2.08
C GLY A 110 12.09 7.83 2.28
N GLN A 111 12.57 8.64 1.31
CA GLN A 111 13.74 9.51 1.46
C GLN A 111 13.38 10.92 1.94
N MET A 112 12.08 11.23 2.07
CA MET A 112 11.64 12.50 2.68
C MET A 112 11.90 12.48 4.18
N GLU A 113 12.07 13.66 4.76
CA GLU A 113 12.08 13.80 6.21
C GLU A 113 10.76 13.28 6.81
N PRO A 114 10.79 12.53 7.91
CA PRO A 114 9.59 11.90 8.49
C PRO A 114 8.42 12.87 8.71
N ALA A 115 8.71 14.05 9.23
CA ALA A 115 7.69 15.08 9.48
C ALA A 115 7.06 15.60 8.16
N GLN A 116 7.85 15.71 7.10
CA GLN A 116 7.35 16.13 5.78
C GLN A 116 6.47 15.04 5.16
N LEU A 117 6.86 13.78 5.29
CA LEU A 117 6.08 12.65 4.79
C LEU A 117 4.74 12.54 5.53
N GLU A 118 4.78 12.68 6.86
CA GLU A 118 3.57 12.70 7.70
C GLU A 118 2.61 13.81 7.25
N GLN A 119 3.13 15.02 7.00
CA GLN A 119 2.30 16.13 6.51
C GLN A 119 1.68 15.82 5.16
N VAL A 120 2.43 15.25 4.21
CA VAL A 120 1.91 14.84 2.89
C VAL A 120 0.75 13.85 3.04
N ILE A 121 0.87 12.90 3.95
CA ILE A 121 -0.20 11.91 4.22
C ILE A 121 -1.41 12.59 4.85
N LEU A 122 -1.21 13.47 5.82
CA LEU A 122 -2.30 14.22 6.47
C LEU A 122 -3.05 15.10 5.47
N ASP A 123 -2.35 15.84 4.62
CA ASP A 123 -2.94 16.67 3.58
C ASP A 123 -3.76 15.82 2.59
N PHE A 124 -3.25 14.64 2.23
CA PHE A 124 -3.99 13.71 1.37
C PHE A 124 -5.24 13.17 2.06
N VAL A 125 -5.17 12.75 3.32
CA VAL A 125 -6.33 12.33 4.12
C VAL A 125 -7.38 13.43 4.24
N ASN A 126 -6.95 14.69 4.39
CA ASN A 126 -7.80 15.87 4.47
C ASN A 126 -8.40 16.30 3.12
N TYR A 127 -8.13 15.57 2.05
CA TYR A 127 -8.67 15.84 0.73
C TYR A 127 -8.07 17.08 0.03
N ASP A 128 -6.86 17.48 0.39
CA ASP A 128 -6.16 18.57 -0.28
C ASP A 128 -5.62 18.14 -1.66
N TYR A 129 -5.50 16.82 -1.88
CA TYR A 129 -5.01 16.23 -3.12
C TYR A 129 -5.90 15.10 -3.61
N ASP A 130 -6.00 14.97 -4.94
CA ASP A 130 -6.79 13.93 -5.62
C ASP A 130 -5.96 12.65 -5.84
N VAL A 131 -4.65 12.81 -6.04
CA VAL A 131 -3.71 11.71 -6.30
C VAL A 131 -2.50 11.83 -5.39
N LEU A 132 -2.18 10.73 -4.69
CA LEU A 132 -0.90 10.55 -4.03
C LEU A 132 -0.04 9.59 -4.85
N ILE A 133 1.07 10.10 -5.40
CA ILE A 133 2.08 9.27 -6.07
C ILE A 133 3.14 8.91 -5.03
N ALA A 134 3.30 7.62 -4.75
CA ALA A 134 4.17 7.18 -3.66
C ALA A 134 5.04 5.98 -4.04
N THR A 135 6.13 5.81 -3.30
CA THR A 135 6.83 4.52 -3.24
C THR A 135 6.13 3.60 -2.23
N THR A 136 6.71 2.46 -1.87
CA THR A 136 6.19 1.48 -0.91
C THR A 136 6.09 1.98 0.55
N ILE A 137 5.89 3.28 0.76
CA ILE A 137 5.71 3.89 2.09
C ILE A 137 4.29 3.69 2.65
N ILE A 138 3.36 3.27 1.82
CA ILE A 138 1.99 2.96 2.23
C ILE A 138 2.01 1.56 2.82
N GLU A 139 2.57 1.45 4.03
CA GLU A 139 2.51 0.22 4.79
C GLU A 139 1.15 0.11 5.51
N SER A 140 0.79 -1.13 5.84
CA SER A 140 -0.43 -1.48 6.55
C SER A 140 -0.67 -0.60 7.80
N GLY A 141 -1.82 0.01 7.88
CA GLY A 141 -2.25 0.79 9.05
C GLY A 141 -2.74 2.22 8.76
N ILE A 142 -2.62 2.69 7.51
CA ILE A 142 -3.21 3.97 7.10
C ILE A 142 -4.56 3.66 6.45
N ASP A 143 -5.63 4.08 7.08
CA ASP A 143 -6.98 4.00 6.53
C ASP A 143 -7.34 5.34 5.89
N ILE A 144 -7.54 5.33 4.57
CA ILE A 144 -7.97 6.51 3.82
C ILE A 144 -9.27 6.16 3.08
N PRO A 145 -10.41 6.46 3.70
CA PRO A 145 -11.73 6.03 3.20
C PRO A 145 -12.06 6.48 1.78
N ASN A 146 -11.49 7.60 1.33
CA ASN A 146 -11.76 8.15 0.01
C ASN A 146 -10.83 7.61 -1.10
N ALA A 147 -9.75 6.91 -0.75
CA ALA A 147 -8.83 6.31 -1.69
C ALA A 147 -9.35 4.94 -2.15
N ASN A 148 -10.25 4.94 -3.12
CA ASN A 148 -10.93 3.74 -3.60
C ASN A 148 -10.22 3.06 -4.79
N THR A 149 -9.26 3.71 -5.39
CA THR A 149 -8.48 3.16 -6.50
C THR A 149 -6.99 3.20 -6.20
N ILE A 150 -6.33 2.06 -6.38
CA ILE A 150 -4.89 1.93 -6.35
C ILE A 150 -4.37 1.55 -7.73
N ILE A 151 -3.38 2.27 -8.22
CA ILE A 151 -2.68 2.00 -9.47
C ILE A 151 -1.25 1.60 -9.12
N ILE A 152 -0.86 0.38 -9.46
CA ILE A 152 0.48 -0.14 -9.18
C ILE A 152 1.27 -0.19 -10.48
N ASN A 153 2.16 0.79 -10.67
CA ASN A 153 3.01 0.84 -11.84
C ASN A 153 4.15 -0.18 -11.72
N GLN A 154 4.41 -0.92 -12.83
CA GLN A 154 5.41 -1.98 -12.86
C GLN A 154 5.21 -3.03 -11.75
N ALA A 155 3.99 -3.55 -11.62
CA ALA A 155 3.59 -4.49 -10.56
C ALA A 155 4.50 -5.73 -10.46
N HIS A 156 5.18 -6.12 -11.55
CA HIS A 156 6.15 -7.22 -11.58
C HIS A 156 7.40 -6.98 -10.70
N ASN A 157 7.65 -5.74 -10.28
CA ASN A 157 8.76 -5.40 -9.37
C ASN A 157 8.40 -5.53 -7.89
N PHE A 158 7.15 -5.87 -7.57
CA PHE A 158 6.69 -6.07 -6.21
C PHE A 158 6.51 -7.55 -5.90
N GLY A 159 6.81 -7.95 -4.68
CA GLY A 159 6.51 -9.29 -4.20
C GLY A 159 5.00 -9.48 -4.01
N LEU A 160 4.55 -10.73 -4.06
CA LEU A 160 3.13 -11.05 -3.83
C LEU A 160 2.66 -10.56 -2.44
N SER A 161 3.54 -10.66 -1.43
CA SER A 161 3.27 -10.13 -0.08
C SER A 161 3.04 -8.62 -0.08
N ASP A 162 3.85 -7.87 -0.85
CA ASP A 162 3.73 -6.42 -0.95
C ASP A 162 2.41 -6.03 -1.62
N LEU A 163 2.03 -6.74 -2.70
CA LEU A 163 0.76 -6.52 -3.40
C LEU A 163 -0.46 -6.81 -2.51
N HIS A 164 -0.35 -7.79 -1.61
CA HIS A 164 -1.42 -8.08 -0.65
C HIS A 164 -1.50 -7.08 0.50
N GLN A 165 -0.40 -6.40 0.83
CA GLN A 165 -0.36 -5.38 1.89
C GLN A 165 -0.86 -4.02 1.42
N MET A 166 -0.71 -3.73 0.12
CA MET A 166 -1.25 -2.52 -0.51
C MET A 166 -2.77 -2.58 -0.65
#